data_614c16e94ef2a285a2f2149cdae9107e
#
_entry.id   614c16e94ef2a285a2f2149cdae9107e
#
_cell.length_a   1.000
_cell.length_b   1.000
_cell.length_c   1.000
_cell.angle_alpha   90.00
_cell.angle_beta   90.00
_cell.angle_gamma   90.00
#
_symmetry.space_group_name_H-M   'P 1'
#
loop_
_entity.id
_entity.type
_entity.pdbx_description
1 polymer ?
#
loop_
_entity_poly.entity_id
_entity_poly.type
_entity_poly.pdbx_seq_one_letter_code
_entity_poly.pdbx_strand_id
1 'polypeptide(L)'
;MTAEVAPHHFTLTEEAVNGDDANFKINPPLRRADDVKAIKEALASGVIDAIATDHAPHHPTEKARPFDEAPFGVVGLETAIPVTITELVRDRKSVV
;
A
#
# COMPACT_ATOMS: atom_id res chain seq x y z
N MET A 1 2.25 -12.73 -18.56
CA MET A 1 1.54 -12.29 -17.36
C MET A 1 2.33 -11.21 -16.67
N THR A 2 1.70 -10.13 -16.26
CA THR A 2 2.34 -9.04 -15.50
C THR A 2 1.76 -8.98 -14.09
N ALA A 3 2.54 -8.44 -13.14
CA ALA A 3 2.12 -8.25 -11.77
C ALA A 3 2.32 -6.79 -11.35
N GLU A 4 1.46 -6.29 -10.49
CA GLU A 4 1.54 -4.93 -9.96
C GLU A 4 1.34 -4.90 -8.46
N VAL A 5 1.80 -3.83 -7.82
CA VAL A 5 1.64 -3.61 -6.39
C VAL A 5 1.33 -2.14 -6.11
N ALA A 6 0.52 -1.88 -5.10
CA ALA A 6 0.21 -0.51 -4.68
C ALA A 6 1.27 -0.01 -3.68
N PRO A 7 1.55 1.32 -3.66
CA PRO A 7 2.54 1.89 -2.74
C PRO A 7 2.29 1.57 -1.27
N HIS A 8 1.04 1.53 -0.83
CA HIS A 8 0.74 1.22 0.56
C HIS A 8 1.13 -0.21 0.96
N HIS A 9 1.25 -1.13 0.01
CA HIS A 9 1.64 -2.52 0.29
C HIS A 9 3.15 -2.71 0.46
N PHE A 10 3.98 -1.74 0.07
CA PHE A 10 5.42 -1.81 0.35
C PHE A 10 5.89 -0.74 1.35
N THR A 11 4.96 -0.01 1.94
CA THR A 11 5.25 1.05 2.89
C THR A 11 4.67 0.75 4.27
N LEU A 12 3.41 0.32 4.34
CA LEU A 12 2.69 0.08 5.57
C LEU A 12 2.64 -1.41 5.90
N THR A 13 2.56 -1.73 7.19
CA THR A 13 2.38 -3.10 7.66
C THR A 13 1.05 -3.23 8.39
N GLU A 14 0.68 -4.45 8.74
CA GLU A 14 -0.53 -4.72 9.52
C GLU A 14 -0.51 -4.01 10.88
N GLU A 15 0.66 -3.69 11.39
CA GLU A 15 0.81 -2.94 12.65
C GLU A 15 0.24 -1.52 12.56
N ALA A 16 0.10 -0.96 11.35
CA ALA A 16 -0.54 0.32 11.13
C ALA A 16 -2.05 0.26 11.37
N VAL A 17 -2.65 -0.92 11.28
CA VAL A 17 -4.07 -1.11 11.55
C VAL A 17 -4.27 -1.12 13.06
N ASN A 18 -4.84 -0.05 13.58
CA ASN A 18 -5.00 0.15 15.00
C ASN A 18 -6.48 0.25 15.37
N GLY A 19 -7.01 -0.81 16.00
CA GLY A 19 -8.41 -0.84 16.40
C GLY A 19 -9.36 -0.80 15.20
N ASP A 20 -10.35 0.08 15.27
CA ASP A 20 -11.41 0.19 14.27
C ASP A 20 -11.18 1.32 13.25
N ASP A 21 -9.95 1.78 13.08
CA ASP A 21 -9.68 2.84 12.12
C ASP A 21 -9.82 2.33 10.68
N ALA A 22 -10.97 2.62 10.08
CA ALA A 22 -11.30 2.17 8.73
C ALA A 22 -10.46 2.83 7.63
N ASN A 23 -9.69 3.86 7.95
CA ASN A 23 -8.77 4.46 6.98
C ASN A 23 -7.68 3.46 6.57
N PHE A 24 -7.43 2.44 7.39
CA PHE A 24 -6.51 1.36 7.07
C PHE A 24 -7.21 0.11 6.52
N LYS A 25 -8.51 0.21 6.23
CA LYS A 25 -9.26 -0.92 5.65
C LYS A 25 -9.04 -0.96 4.15
N ILE A 26 -8.24 -1.92 3.72
CA ILE A 26 -7.76 -2.05 2.34
C ILE A 26 -7.90 -3.51 1.91
N ASN A 27 -8.11 -3.74 0.63
CA ASN A 27 -8.13 -5.08 0.05
C ASN A 27 -7.23 -5.13 -1.21
N PRO A 28 -6.18 -5.92 -1.27
CA PRO A 28 -5.70 -6.84 -0.21
C PRO A 28 -5.28 -6.09 1.06
N PRO A 29 -5.40 -6.73 2.25
CA PRO A 29 -5.06 -6.08 3.51
C PRO A 29 -3.56 -5.84 3.64
N LEU A 30 -3.19 -4.89 4.52
CA LEU A 30 -1.80 -4.69 4.89
C LEU A 30 -1.24 -5.95 5.54
N ARG A 31 0.02 -6.23 5.28
CA ARG A 31 0.68 -7.46 5.70
C ARG A 31 1.81 -7.19 6.70
N ARG A 32 2.58 -8.21 6.99
CA ARG A 32 3.68 -8.16 7.95
C ARG A 32 4.93 -7.53 7.33
N ALA A 33 5.89 -7.16 8.17
CA ALA A 33 7.13 -6.54 7.70
C ALA A 33 7.92 -7.42 6.72
N ASP A 34 7.91 -8.75 6.92
CA ASP A 34 8.58 -9.69 6.00
C ASP A 34 7.92 -9.68 4.62
N ASP A 35 6.60 -9.52 4.55
CA ASP A 35 5.88 -9.42 3.28
C ASP A 35 6.23 -8.12 2.56
N VAL A 36 6.35 -7.01 3.29
CA VAL A 36 6.79 -5.72 2.73
C VAL A 36 8.20 -5.86 2.15
N LYS A 37 9.10 -6.51 2.86
CA LYS A 37 10.46 -6.78 2.38
C LYS A 37 10.45 -7.63 1.12
N ALA A 38 9.64 -8.68 1.09
CA ALA A 38 9.51 -9.56 -0.07
C ALA A 38 8.98 -8.81 -1.29
N ILE A 39 8.02 -7.90 -1.10
CA ILE A 39 7.49 -7.07 -2.18
C ILE A 39 8.58 -6.14 -2.75
N LYS A 40 9.36 -5.50 -1.89
CA LYS A 40 10.46 -4.63 -2.33
C LYS A 40 11.50 -5.43 -3.12
N GLU A 41 11.86 -6.62 -2.67
CA GLU A 41 12.78 -7.50 -3.37
C GLU A 41 12.21 -7.97 -4.72
N ALA A 42 10.92 -8.26 -4.79
CA ALA A 42 10.25 -8.66 -6.01
C ALA A 42 10.21 -7.53 -7.05
N LEU A 43 10.03 -6.29 -6.60
CA LEU A 43 10.12 -5.12 -7.47
C LEU A 43 11.54 -4.95 -8.01
N ALA A 44 12.54 -5.06 -7.16
CA ALA A 44 13.95 -4.89 -7.55
C ALA A 44 14.40 -5.97 -8.53
N SER A 45 13.91 -7.20 -8.40
CA SER A 45 14.27 -8.33 -9.25
C SER A 45 13.45 -8.45 -10.53
N GLY A 46 12.41 -7.64 -10.69
CA GLY A 46 11.54 -7.68 -11.86
C GLY A 46 10.42 -8.72 -11.83
N VAL A 47 10.22 -9.37 -10.68
CA VAL A 47 9.09 -10.29 -10.49
C VAL A 47 7.77 -9.53 -10.49
N ILE A 48 7.77 -8.33 -9.87
CA ILE A 48 6.64 -7.40 -9.96
C ILE A 48 7.01 -6.34 -11.01
N ASP A 49 6.14 -6.13 -11.97
CA ASP A 49 6.43 -5.33 -13.17
C ASP A 49 6.08 -3.85 -13.02
N ALA A 50 5.11 -3.51 -12.19
CA ALA A 50 4.57 -2.16 -12.14
C ALA A 50 4.09 -1.77 -10.75
N ILE A 51 4.05 -0.47 -10.51
CA ILE A 51 3.45 0.13 -9.31
C ILE A 51 2.18 0.84 -9.76
N ALA A 52 1.05 0.47 -9.16
CA ALA A 52 -0.25 1.08 -9.44
C ALA A 52 -0.85 1.57 -8.12
N THR A 53 -1.41 2.78 -8.14
CA THR A 53 -1.82 3.45 -6.89
C THR A 53 -2.97 2.79 -6.15
N ASP A 54 -3.86 2.15 -6.87
CA ASP A 54 -5.11 1.65 -6.31
C ASP A 54 -5.82 2.73 -5.50
N HIS A 55 -5.81 3.96 -6.03
CA HIS A 55 -6.41 5.13 -5.38
C HIS A 55 -7.92 4.96 -5.30
N ALA A 56 -8.43 4.75 -4.08
CA ALA A 56 -9.84 4.48 -3.85
C ALA A 56 -10.37 5.32 -2.69
N PRO A 57 -10.65 6.60 -2.94
CA PRO A 57 -11.15 7.49 -1.90
C PRO A 57 -12.63 7.22 -1.62
N HIS A 58 -13.00 7.38 -0.37
CA HIS A 58 -14.38 7.34 0.07
C HIS A 58 -14.70 8.56 0.91
N HIS A 59 -15.97 8.92 0.96
CA HIS A 59 -16.41 10.05 1.77
C HIS A 59 -16.02 9.81 3.24
N PRO A 60 -15.52 10.84 3.96
CA PRO A 60 -15.11 10.69 5.36
C PRO A 60 -16.19 10.05 6.24
N THR A 61 -17.46 10.33 5.98
CA THR A 61 -18.59 9.75 6.71
C THR A 61 -18.63 8.22 6.56
N GLU A 62 -18.33 7.72 5.37
CA GLU A 62 -18.30 6.28 5.12
C GLU A 62 -17.11 5.61 5.81
N LYS A 63 -15.94 6.25 5.78
CA LYS A 63 -14.73 5.72 6.42
C LYS A 63 -14.80 5.85 7.95
N ALA A 64 -15.70 6.68 8.48
CA ALA A 64 -15.91 6.83 9.91
C ALA A 64 -16.80 5.73 10.51
N ARG A 65 -17.39 4.85 9.69
CA ARG A 65 -18.18 3.72 10.16
C ARG A 65 -17.31 2.69 10.88
N PRO A 66 -17.91 1.79 11.70
CA PRO A 66 -17.17 0.68 12.28
C PRO A 66 -16.41 -0.09 11.21
N PHE A 67 -15.25 -0.66 11.57
CA PHE A 67 -14.34 -1.28 10.63
C PHE A 67 -15.01 -2.32 9.72
N ASP A 68 -15.89 -3.14 10.28
CA ASP A 68 -16.60 -4.18 9.53
C ASP A 68 -17.65 -3.64 8.54
N GLU A 69 -18.16 -2.42 8.78
CA GLU A 69 -19.16 -1.78 7.92
C GLU A 69 -18.56 -0.78 6.92
N ALA A 70 -17.33 -0.34 7.13
CA ALA A 70 -16.69 0.64 6.28
C ALA A 70 -16.26 0.05 4.94
N PRO A 71 -16.21 0.85 3.85
CA PRO A 71 -15.72 0.36 2.58
C PRO A 71 -14.21 0.15 2.58
N PHE A 72 -13.73 -0.77 1.76
CA PHE A 72 -12.31 -0.94 1.48
C PHE A 72 -11.80 0.22 0.62
N GLY A 73 -10.57 0.60 0.84
CA GLY A 73 -9.87 1.53 -0.01
C GLY A 73 -9.21 2.68 0.74
N VAL A 74 -8.16 3.19 0.15
CA VAL A 74 -7.40 4.33 0.68
C VAL A 74 -7.01 5.26 -0.45
N VAL A 75 -6.72 6.51 -0.11
CA VAL A 75 -6.13 7.45 -1.06
C VAL A 75 -4.65 7.11 -1.27
N GLY A 76 -4.15 7.27 -2.48
CA GLY A 76 -2.75 6.95 -2.78
C GLY A 76 -2.16 7.74 -3.94
N LEU A 77 -2.99 8.45 -4.70
CA LEU A 77 -2.54 9.13 -5.91
C LEU A 77 -1.51 10.22 -5.62
N GLU A 78 -1.77 11.07 -4.65
CA GLU A 78 -0.90 12.21 -4.32
C GLU A 78 0.42 11.79 -3.69
N THR A 79 0.45 10.65 -3.02
CA THR A 79 1.61 10.14 -2.30
C THR A 79 2.41 9.11 -3.07
N ALA A 80 1.91 8.66 -4.23
CA ALA A 80 2.52 7.55 -4.98
C ALA A 80 3.99 7.81 -5.35
N ILE A 81 4.31 8.98 -5.90
CA ILE A 81 5.68 9.32 -6.31
C ILE A 81 6.59 9.54 -5.09
N PRO A 82 6.25 10.39 -4.11
CA PRO A 82 7.11 10.57 -2.93
C PRO A 82 7.35 9.28 -2.15
N VAL A 83 6.34 8.46 -1.96
CA VAL A 83 6.46 7.19 -1.24
C VAL A 83 7.37 6.24 -2.01
N THR A 84 7.21 6.13 -3.33
CA THR A 84 8.05 5.27 -4.15
C THR A 84 9.51 5.69 -4.08
N ILE A 85 9.79 6.99 -4.18
CA ILE A 85 11.15 7.50 -4.10
C ILE A 85 11.75 7.21 -2.71
N THR A 86 11.01 7.46 -1.65
CA THR A 86 11.49 7.24 -0.28
C THR A 86 11.79 5.77 -0.01
N GLU A 87 10.87 4.88 -0.36
CA GLU A 87 10.94 3.47 0.03
C GLU A 87 11.82 2.62 -0.89
N LEU A 88 11.89 2.96 -2.16
CA LEU A 88 12.57 2.13 -3.15
C LEU A 88 13.87 2.72 -3.64
N VAL A 89 13.89 4.00 -4.00
CA VAL A 89 15.07 4.64 -4.56
C VAL A 89 16.09 4.98 -3.47
N ARG A 90 15.67 5.66 -2.41
CA ARG A 90 16.56 6.05 -1.31
C ARG A 90 17.13 4.86 -0.56
N ASP A 91 16.32 3.80 -0.41
CA ASP A 91 16.77 2.56 0.21
C ASP A 91 17.54 1.67 -0.77
N ARG A 92 17.73 2.12 -2.00
CA ARG A 92 18.43 1.39 -3.07
C ARG A 92 17.82 0.02 -3.38
N LYS A 93 16.52 -0.11 -3.20
CA LYS A 93 15.80 -1.34 -3.50
C LYS A 93 15.40 -1.43 -4.97
N SER A 94 15.43 -0.30 -5.68
CA SER A 94 15.13 -0.23 -7.09
C SER A 94 16.03 0.82 -7.75
N VAL A 95 16.36 0.59 -9.01
CA VAL A 95 17.03 1.58 -9.86
C VAL A 95 15.96 2.10 -10.82
N VAL A 96 15.73 3.38 -10.75
CA VAL A 96 14.74 4.04 -11.60
C VAL A 96 15.41 4.55 -12.85
#